data_001133847739f71d687f86b504f6f61a
#
_entry.id   001133847739f71d687f86b504f6f61a
#
_cell.length_a   1.000
_cell.length_b   1.000
_cell.length_c   1.000
_cell.angle_alpha   90.00
_cell.angle_beta   90.00
_cell.angle_gamma   90.00
#
_symmetry.space_group_name_H-M   'P 1'
#
loop_
_entity.id
_entity.type
_entity.pdbx_description
1 polymer ?
#
loop_
_entity_poly.entity_id
_entity_poly.type
_entity_poly.pdbx_seq_one_letter_code
_entity_poly.pdbx_strand_id
1 'polypeptide(L)'
;MRQSKLPPTLLAKPASAVMFPTGVMVGLFLLLHLSDFRFELRNPAVAEMSAFDKATILLRDPITAIGYILGSLALGYHVLHGFRSAAQTLGFNHPKYNSLIKWVSTAFALLVSLGFGSFPLWAIARLQSKGG
;
A
#
# COMPACT_ATOMS: atom_id res chain seq x y z
N MET A 1 19.92 -0.75 38.70
CA MET A 1 18.59 -0.38 38.09
C MET A 1 18.22 -1.42 37.04
N ARG A 2 17.23 -2.26 37.30
CA ARG A 2 16.68 -3.19 36.31
C ARG A 2 15.87 -2.39 35.28
N GLN A 3 16.39 -2.22 34.09
CA GLN A 3 15.58 -1.75 32.97
C GLN A 3 14.54 -2.84 32.65
N SER A 4 13.28 -2.58 32.89
CA SER A 4 12.18 -3.41 32.46
C SER A 4 12.17 -3.40 30.92
N LYS A 5 12.67 -4.50 30.33
CA LYS A 5 12.54 -4.73 28.89
C LYS A 5 11.08 -5.01 28.57
N LEU A 6 10.32 -3.98 28.28
CA LEU A 6 9.01 -4.12 27.64
C LEU A 6 9.20 -4.87 26.30
N PRO A 7 8.34 -5.86 25.97
CA PRO A 7 8.43 -6.54 24.69
C PRO A 7 8.31 -5.51 23.57
N PRO A 8 9.14 -5.59 22.52
CA PRO A 8 9.05 -4.67 21.42
C PRO A 8 7.67 -4.83 20.76
N THR A 9 6.87 -3.76 20.81
CA THR A 9 5.63 -3.70 20.03
C THR A 9 5.94 -3.86 18.54
N LEU A 10 5.01 -4.33 17.73
CA LEU A 10 5.17 -4.48 16.28
C LEU A 10 5.72 -3.22 15.61
N LEU A 11 5.45 -2.03 16.20
CA LEU A 11 5.95 -0.72 15.76
C LEU A 11 7.43 -0.48 16.15
N ALA A 12 7.99 -1.26 17.06
CA ALA A 12 9.37 -1.11 17.54
C ALA A 12 10.35 -2.13 16.91
N LYS A 13 9.88 -2.96 15.97
CA LYS A 13 10.78 -3.84 15.21
C LYS A 13 11.74 -2.99 14.36
N PRO A 14 13.03 -3.39 14.25
CA PRO A 14 13.96 -2.67 13.39
C PRO A 14 13.39 -2.60 11.96
N ALA A 15 13.54 -1.45 11.31
CA ALA A 15 13.00 -1.20 9.97
C ALA A 15 13.35 -2.33 8.98
N SER A 16 14.56 -2.90 9.10
CA SER A 16 15.02 -4.03 8.29
C SER A 16 14.16 -5.29 8.41
N ALA A 17 13.62 -5.59 9.60
CA ALA A 17 12.79 -6.78 9.82
C ALA A 17 11.41 -6.67 9.18
N VAL A 18 10.94 -5.45 8.90
CA VAL A 18 9.63 -5.16 8.33
C VAL A 18 9.71 -4.87 6.83
N MET A 19 10.86 -4.34 6.37
CA MET A 19 11.07 -3.95 4.98
C MET A 19 11.01 -5.13 4.01
N PHE A 20 11.61 -6.26 4.36
CA PHE A 20 11.61 -7.44 3.49
C PHE A 20 10.20 -8.01 3.28
N PRO A 21 9.44 -8.38 4.32
CA PRO A 21 8.10 -8.94 4.13
C PRO A 21 7.13 -7.96 3.47
N THR A 22 7.18 -6.67 3.80
CA THR A 22 6.34 -5.67 3.13
C THR A 22 6.76 -5.45 1.68
N GLY A 23 8.04 -5.52 1.37
CA GLY A 23 8.55 -5.49 0.00
C GLY A 23 8.06 -6.65 -0.85
N VAL A 24 8.03 -7.86 -0.29
CA VAL A 24 7.46 -9.04 -0.95
C VAL A 24 5.97 -8.86 -1.21
N MET A 25 5.20 -8.38 -0.22
CA MET A 25 3.77 -8.10 -0.38
C MET A 25 3.51 -7.06 -1.47
N VAL A 26 4.28 -5.99 -1.50
CA VAL A 26 4.19 -4.94 -2.53
C VAL A 26 4.57 -5.50 -3.91
N GLY A 27 5.59 -6.35 -3.98
CA GLY A 27 5.97 -7.03 -5.22
C GLY A 27 4.86 -7.92 -5.77
N LEU A 28 4.23 -8.72 -4.92
CA LEU A 28 3.08 -9.56 -5.29
C LEU A 28 1.88 -8.71 -5.72
N PHE A 29 1.61 -7.63 -5.01
CA PHE A 29 0.56 -6.67 -5.39
C PHE A 29 0.84 -6.01 -6.74
N LEU A 30 2.09 -5.64 -7.01
CA LEU A 30 2.49 -5.08 -8.30
C LEU A 30 2.29 -6.09 -9.44
N LEU A 31 2.66 -7.35 -9.23
CA LEU A 31 2.43 -8.42 -10.22
C LEU A 31 0.94 -8.62 -10.50
N LEU A 32 0.11 -8.63 -9.46
CA LEU A 32 -1.34 -8.69 -9.60
C LEU A 32 -1.86 -7.49 -10.41
N HIS A 33 -1.42 -6.29 -10.07
CA HIS A 33 -1.82 -5.05 -10.73
C HIS A 33 -1.43 -5.03 -12.22
N LEU A 34 -0.21 -5.43 -12.54
CA LEU A 34 0.26 -5.55 -13.93
C LEU A 34 -0.51 -6.63 -14.69
N SER A 35 -0.77 -7.78 -14.05
CA SER A 35 -1.57 -8.86 -14.63
C SER A 35 -2.98 -8.38 -14.99
N ASP A 36 -3.59 -7.54 -14.17
CA ASP A 36 -4.96 -7.06 -14.35
C ASP A 36 -5.07 -5.91 -15.37
N PHE A 37 -4.16 -4.94 -15.30
CA PHE A 37 -4.29 -3.67 -16.04
C PHE A 37 -3.38 -3.55 -17.25
N ARG A 38 -2.21 -4.19 -17.22
CA ARG A 38 -1.24 -4.07 -18.32
C ARG A 38 -1.24 -5.27 -19.25
N PHE A 39 -1.31 -6.46 -18.70
CA PHE A 39 -1.26 -7.72 -19.47
C PHE A 39 -2.62 -8.37 -19.65
N GLU A 40 -3.62 -7.99 -18.86
CA GLU A 40 -5.02 -8.43 -18.97
C GLU A 40 -5.18 -9.95 -18.90
N LEU A 41 -4.26 -10.63 -18.20
CA LEU A 41 -4.16 -12.09 -18.16
C LEU A 41 -5.34 -12.75 -17.45
N ARG A 42 -5.91 -12.08 -16.43
CA ARG A 42 -7.01 -12.62 -15.64
C ARG A 42 -8.37 -12.43 -16.30
N ASN A 43 -8.53 -11.39 -17.09
CA ASN A 43 -9.77 -11.11 -17.81
C ASN A 43 -9.48 -10.45 -19.16
N PRO A 44 -9.21 -11.23 -20.19
CA PRO A 44 -8.94 -10.71 -21.53
C PRO A 44 -10.08 -9.89 -22.15
N ALA A 45 -11.32 -10.06 -21.65
CA ALA A 45 -12.48 -9.34 -22.16
C ALA A 45 -12.43 -7.83 -21.86
N VAL A 46 -11.55 -7.37 -20.96
CA VAL A 46 -11.39 -5.94 -20.64
C VAL A 46 -10.31 -5.25 -21.50
N ALA A 47 -9.64 -5.94 -22.42
CA ALA A 47 -8.49 -5.44 -23.16
C ALA A 47 -8.75 -4.11 -23.89
N GLU A 48 -9.91 -3.98 -24.53
CA GLU A 48 -10.30 -2.79 -25.29
C GLU A 48 -10.97 -1.71 -24.42
N MET A 49 -11.07 -1.90 -23.10
CA MET A 49 -11.78 -1.00 -22.22
C MET A 49 -10.88 0.11 -21.68
N SER A 50 -11.51 1.23 -21.29
CA SER A 50 -10.81 2.29 -20.57
C SER A 50 -10.31 1.80 -19.21
N ALA A 51 -9.26 2.45 -18.66
CA ALA A 51 -8.72 2.08 -17.34
C ALA A 51 -9.79 2.14 -16.22
N PHE A 52 -10.73 3.08 -16.35
CA PHE A 52 -11.85 3.22 -15.42
C PHE A 52 -12.82 2.03 -15.51
N ASP A 53 -13.20 1.62 -16.70
CA ASP A 53 -14.11 0.49 -16.92
C ASP A 53 -13.46 -0.83 -16.48
N LYS A 54 -12.17 -1.03 -16.79
CA LYS A 54 -11.38 -2.15 -16.28
C LYS A 54 -11.44 -2.21 -14.76
N ALA A 55 -11.13 -1.11 -14.08
CA ALA A 55 -11.17 -1.03 -12.62
C ALA A 55 -12.56 -1.38 -12.08
N THR A 56 -13.61 -0.84 -12.69
CA THR A 56 -15.00 -1.10 -12.28
C THR A 56 -15.38 -2.57 -12.40
N ILE A 57 -14.93 -3.24 -13.45
CA ILE A 57 -15.24 -4.67 -13.68
C ILE A 57 -14.39 -5.56 -12.77
N LEU A 58 -13.09 -5.33 -12.71
CA LEU A 58 -12.16 -6.15 -11.91
C LEU A 58 -12.45 -6.07 -10.41
N LEU A 59 -12.79 -4.88 -9.92
CA LEU A 59 -13.08 -4.67 -8.50
C LEU A 59 -14.53 -5.03 -8.11
N ARG A 60 -15.34 -5.52 -9.03
CA ARG A 60 -16.62 -6.17 -8.70
C ARG A 60 -16.43 -7.50 -7.98
N ASP A 61 -15.35 -8.20 -8.27
CA ASP A 61 -14.99 -9.40 -7.53
C ASP A 61 -14.49 -9.01 -6.13
N PRO A 62 -15.16 -9.46 -5.05
CA PRO A 62 -14.81 -9.06 -3.69
C PRO A 62 -13.42 -9.54 -3.27
N ILE A 63 -12.96 -10.67 -3.77
CA ILE A 63 -11.62 -11.20 -3.48
C ILE A 63 -10.56 -10.29 -4.08
N THR A 64 -10.74 -9.88 -5.34
CA THR A 64 -9.88 -8.92 -6.01
C THR A 64 -9.88 -7.57 -5.28
N ALA A 65 -11.05 -7.04 -4.92
CA ALA A 65 -11.16 -5.78 -4.19
C ALA A 65 -10.43 -5.81 -2.85
N ILE A 66 -10.57 -6.89 -2.07
CA ILE A 66 -9.85 -7.08 -0.81
C ILE A 66 -8.33 -7.14 -1.06
N GLY A 67 -7.89 -7.85 -2.09
CA GLY A 67 -6.48 -7.91 -2.50
C GLY A 67 -5.90 -6.52 -2.81
N TYR A 68 -6.66 -5.67 -3.50
CA TYR A 68 -6.26 -4.29 -3.81
C TYR A 68 -6.24 -3.38 -2.56
N ILE A 69 -7.17 -3.55 -1.62
CA ILE A 69 -7.17 -2.83 -0.35
C ILE A 69 -5.93 -3.21 0.47
N LEU A 70 -5.69 -4.50 0.66
CA LEU A 70 -4.53 -4.99 1.42
C LEU A 70 -3.22 -4.60 0.75
N GLY A 71 -3.13 -4.67 -0.58
CA GLY A 71 -1.98 -4.23 -1.36
C GLY A 71 -1.69 -2.74 -1.18
N SER A 72 -2.72 -1.91 -1.19
CA SER A 72 -2.61 -0.46 -0.97
C SER A 72 -2.11 -0.13 0.44
N LEU A 73 -2.60 -0.85 1.45
CA LEU A 73 -2.13 -0.70 2.83
C LEU A 73 -0.68 -1.16 3.00
N ALA A 74 -0.32 -2.30 2.40
CA ALA A 74 1.05 -2.80 2.41
C ALA A 74 2.01 -1.83 1.71
N LEU A 75 1.60 -1.25 0.58
CA LEU A 75 2.36 -0.24 -0.14
C LEU A 75 2.58 1.01 0.72
N GLY A 76 1.53 1.54 1.35
CA GLY A 76 1.65 2.70 2.23
C GLY A 76 2.59 2.45 3.41
N TYR A 77 2.49 1.29 4.03
CA TYR A 77 3.38 0.89 5.12
C TYR A 77 4.83 0.71 4.67
N HIS A 78 5.05 0.10 3.52
CA HIS A 78 6.37 -0.05 2.90
C HIS A 78 7.00 1.31 2.58
N VAL A 79 6.23 2.21 1.99
CA VAL A 79 6.66 3.59 1.67
C VAL A 79 7.00 4.38 2.94
N LEU A 80 6.20 4.24 4.01
CA LEU A 80 6.46 4.90 5.30
C LEU A 80 7.86 4.56 5.85
N HIS A 81 8.21 3.28 5.84
CA HIS A 81 9.51 2.82 6.32
C HIS A 81 10.62 3.08 5.31
N GLY A 82 10.36 2.87 4.04
CA GLY A 82 11.31 3.07 2.95
C GLY A 82 11.76 4.53 2.83
N PHE A 83 10.83 5.47 2.94
CA PHE A 83 11.13 6.90 2.89
C PHE A 83 12.07 7.33 4.02
N ARG A 84 11.78 6.87 5.26
CA ARG A 84 12.65 7.14 6.42
C ARG A 84 14.04 6.54 6.24
N SER A 85 14.11 5.29 5.79
CA SER A 85 15.37 4.61 5.54
C SER A 85 16.19 5.31 4.45
N ALA A 86 15.54 5.70 3.34
CA ALA A 86 16.20 6.44 2.26
C ALA A 86 16.74 7.81 2.72
N ALA A 87 15.96 8.55 3.51
CA ALA A 87 16.40 9.82 4.07
C ALA A 87 17.66 9.66 4.96
N GLN A 88 17.71 8.61 5.78
CA GLN A 88 18.88 8.29 6.60
C GLN A 88 20.10 7.95 5.75
N THR A 89 19.93 7.14 4.71
CA THR A 89 20.99 6.75 3.78
C THR A 89 21.57 7.96 3.03
N LEU A 90 20.73 8.95 2.70
CA LEU A 90 21.14 10.19 2.06
C LEU A 90 21.78 11.20 3.02
N GLY A 91 21.93 10.85 4.30
CA GLY A 91 22.60 11.70 5.29
C GLY A 91 21.70 12.74 5.98
N PHE A 92 20.38 12.70 5.74
CA PHE A 92 19.42 13.58 6.43
C PHE A 92 19.12 13.14 7.88
N ASN A 93 20.07 12.47 8.53
CA ASN A 93 19.94 11.97 9.90
C ASN A 93 20.39 13.01 10.94
N HIS A 94 19.79 14.19 10.90
CA HIS A 94 20.07 15.26 11.88
C HIS A 94 18.84 15.49 12.75
N PRO A 95 18.97 15.65 14.08
CA PRO A 95 17.84 15.85 15.00
C PRO A 95 16.86 16.93 14.57
N LYS A 96 17.37 17.99 13.94
CA LYS A 96 16.57 19.10 13.40
C LYS A 96 15.59 18.66 12.30
N TYR A 97 15.93 17.68 11.49
CA TYR A 97 15.12 17.23 10.35
C TYR A 97 14.31 15.96 10.63
N ASN A 98 14.58 15.26 11.73
CA ASN A 98 13.90 14.00 12.04
C ASN A 98 12.38 14.16 12.17
N SER A 99 11.92 15.27 12.74
CA SER A 99 10.49 15.56 12.87
C SER A 99 9.84 15.81 11.50
N LEU A 100 10.51 16.56 10.63
CA LEU A 100 10.06 16.85 9.29
C LEU A 100 9.99 15.56 8.44
N ILE A 101 11.03 14.72 8.50
CA ILE A 101 11.08 13.43 7.79
C ILE A 101 9.94 12.52 8.26
N LYS A 102 9.67 12.46 9.55
CA LYS A 102 8.53 11.72 10.11
C LYS A 102 7.21 12.21 9.53
N TRP A 103 6.99 13.51 9.52
CA TRP A 103 5.77 14.15 9.04
C TRP A 103 5.57 13.89 7.54
N VAL A 104 6.58 14.16 6.72
CA VAL A 104 6.54 13.97 5.27
C VAL A 104 6.33 12.50 4.92
N SER A 105 7.06 11.58 5.56
CA SER A 105 6.89 10.15 5.29
C SER A 105 5.50 9.65 5.67
N THR A 106 4.94 10.12 6.77
CA THR A 106 3.59 9.75 7.22
C THR A 106 2.52 10.32 6.28
N ALA A 107 2.63 11.60 5.93
CA ALA A 107 1.70 12.24 5.00
C ALA A 107 1.73 11.56 3.62
N PHE A 108 2.91 11.23 3.10
CA PHE A 108 3.07 10.54 1.83
C PHE A 108 2.51 9.11 1.87
N ALA A 109 2.77 8.37 2.93
CA ALA A 109 2.22 7.02 3.13
C ALA A 109 0.69 7.01 3.21
N LEU A 110 0.10 7.97 3.93
CA LEU A 110 -1.35 8.14 4.00
C LEU A 110 -1.95 8.50 2.63
N LEU A 111 -1.32 9.41 1.90
CA LEU A 111 -1.76 9.82 0.57
C LEU A 111 -1.75 8.64 -0.40
N VAL A 112 -0.71 7.81 -0.38
CA VAL A 112 -0.59 6.60 -1.20
C VAL A 112 -1.64 5.56 -0.79
N SER A 113 -1.76 5.25 0.51
CA SER A 113 -2.72 4.23 1.00
C SER A 113 -4.16 4.63 0.74
N LEU A 114 -4.54 5.88 1.04
CA LEU A 114 -5.90 6.37 0.87
C LEU A 114 -6.22 6.59 -0.61
N GLY A 115 -5.27 7.12 -1.40
CA GLY A 115 -5.43 7.32 -2.82
C GLY A 115 -5.71 6.01 -3.55
N PHE A 116 -4.84 5.03 -3.43
CA PHE A 116 -5.03 3.73 -4.09
C PHE A 116 -6.13 2.88 -3.45
N GLY A 117 -6.29 2.92 -2.12
CA GLY A 117 -7.33 2.18 -1.41
C GLY A 117 -8.75 2.73 -1.63
N SER A 118 -8.90 3.99 -2.01
CA SER A 118 -10.21 4.59 -2.29
C SER A 118 -10.91 3.97 -3.49
N PHE A 119 -10.18 3.54 -4.51
CA PHE A 119 -10.75 2.93 -5.71
C PHE A 119 -11.52 1.62 -5.43
N PRO A 120 -10.94 0.61 -4.78
CA PRO A 120 -11.69 -0.61 -4.46
C PRO A 120 -12.84 -0.36 -3.49
N LEU A 121 -12.68 0.55 -2.53
CA LEU A 121 -13.77 0.94 -1.61
C LEU A 121 -14.94 1.58 -2.36
N TRP A 122 -14.66 2.48 -3.29
CA TRP A 122 -15.67 3.11 -4.14
C TRP A 122 -16.37 2.08 -5.04
N ALA A 123 -15.62 1.13 -5.62
CA ALA A 123 -16.18 0.09 -6.45
C ALA A 123 -17.16 -0.81 -5.66
N ILE A 124 -16.79 -1.21 -4.44
CA ILE A 124 -17.65 -2.00 -3.53
C ILE A 124 -18.91 -1.20 -3.17
N ALA A 125 -18.78 0.08 -2.80
CA ALA A 125 -19.92 0.91 -2.43
C ALA A 125 -20.93 1.08 -3.60
N ARG A 126 -20.45 1.22 -4.83
CA ARG A 126 -21.31 1.29 -6.02
C ARG A 126 -22.06 -0.01 -6.31
N LEU A 127 -21.48 -1.15 -5.99
CA LEU A 127 -22.17 -2.43 -6.16
C LEU A 127 -23.37 -2.56 -5.23
N GLN A 128 -23.20 -2.12 -3.98
CA GLN A 128 -24.30 -2.15 -2.99
C GLN A 128 -25.43 -1.20 -3.36
N SER A 129 -25.14 -0.06 -3.97
CA SER A 129 -26.16 0.92 -4.36
C SER A 129 -26.99 0.51 -5.59
N LYS A 130 -26.49 -0.41 -6.43
CA LYS A 130 -27.21 -0.90 -7.62
C LYS A 130 -27.93 -2.24 -7.42
N GLY A 131 -27.76 -2.85 -6.26
CA GLY A 131 -28.40 -4.12 -5.90
C GLY A 131 -29.63 -3.98 -4.98
N GLY A 132 -30.04 -2.74 -4.72
CA GLY A 132 -31.26 -2.42 -3.96
C GLY A 132 -32.40 -1.94 -4.86
#